data_372e82f345d7f24e17fdaf268cea1cef
#
_entry.id   372e82f345d7f24e17fdaf268cea1cef
#
_cell.length_a   1.000
_cell.length_b   1.000
_cell.length_c   1.000
_cell.angle_alpha   90.00
_cell.angle_beta   90.00
_cell.angle_gamma   90.00
#
_symmetry.space_group_name_H-M   'P 1'
#
loop_
_entity.id
_entity.type
_entity.pdbx_description
1 polymer ?
#
loop_
_entity_poly.entity_id
_entity_poly.type
_entity_poly.pdbx_seq_one_letter_code
_entity_poly.pdbx_strand_id
1 'polypeptide(L)'
;MNQRRPRSLRHEYEVYVEREVDAYKESVSRQHLLGIAGSASTALEEQLQLGMRDVLLAAEVDRIITRRLKIPSFDVWRRRRLKNASEPKRPEYWGLRADTPLAHAIGGASMRSSVVVSGARVQGSALYLAANGCQVTAIEPEADVVQRVLTAAAEAGLQGRVRGLATELSAWHPEGPLGAVICTPAAFAGLSAIEREAVIALLQSATADGGVHLVETIVAGSEAISEEELTAQYANWECSFVQEPGAAKTFFARKGMT
;
A
#
# COMPACT_ATOMS: atom_id res chain seq x y z
N MET A 1 -0.86 -11.06 25.39
CA MET A 1 -0.18 -9.86 24.88
C MET A 1 -1.22 -9.00 24.18
N ASN A 2 -1.50 -7.80 24.71
CA ASN A 2 -2.53 -6.91 24.21
C ASN A 2 -2.00 -6.20 22.94
N GLN A 3 -2.36 -6.67 21.75
CA GLN A 3 -2.06 -5.97 20.51
C GLN A 3 -2.88 -4.68 20.52
N ARG A 4 -2.23 -3.54 20.82
CA ARG A 4 -2.84 -2.22 20.63
C ARG A 4 -3.18 -2.10 19.14
N ARG A 5 -4.48 -1.94 18.84
CA ARG A 5 -4.94 -1.62 17.48
C ARG A 5 -4.13 -0.42 16.96
N PRO A 6 -3.60 -0.46 15.74
CA PRO A 6 -2.89 0.69 15.20
C PRO A 6 -3.81 1.91 15.23
N ARG A 7 -3.29 3.03 15.74
CA ARG A 7 -4.02 4.31 15.76
C ARG A 7 -4.23 4.76 14.33
N SER A 8 -5.40 5.32 14.00
CA SER A 8 -5.62 5.85 12.65
C SER A 8 -4.64 6.99 12.38
N LEU A 9 -4.14 7.10 11.15
CA LEU A 9 -3.27 8.21 10.72
C LEU A 9 -3.95 9.58 10.96
N ARG A 10 -5.28 9.63 10.95
CA ARG A 10 -6.05 10.83 11.27
C ARG A 10 -5.85 11.23 12.72
N HIS A 11 -5.95 10.29 13.64
CA HIS A 11 -5.71 10.54 15.05
C HIS A 11 -4.24 10.93 15.34
N GLU A 12 -3.27 10.30 14.67
CA GLU A 12 -1.86 10.70 14.79
C GLU A 12 -1.62 12.14 14.31
N TYR A 13 -2.31 12.55 13.26
CA TYR A 13 -2.25 13.92 12.77
C TYR A 13 -2.88 14.92 13.75
N GLU A 14 -4.02 14.59 14.35
CA GLU A 14 -4.68 15.41 15.34
C GLU A 14 -3.77 15.64 16.55
N VAL A 15 -3.17 14.57 17.08
CA VAL A 15 -2.17 14.66 18.17
C VAL A 15 -0.92 15.47 17.76
N TYR A 16 -0.48 15.32 16.51
CA TYR A 16 0.63 16.13 15.99
C TYR A 16 0.29 17.62 15.99
N VAL A 17 -0.89 18.01 15.47
CA VAL A 17 -1.33 19.42 15.44
C VAL A 17 -1.46 19.97 16.85
N GLU A 18 -2.11 19.24 17.75
CA GLU A 18 -2.27 19.62 19.16
C GLU A 18 -0.93 19.90 19.83
N ARG A 19 0.02 18.98 19.69
CA ARG A 19 1.38 19.15 20.25
C ARG A 19 2.09 20.40 19.71
N GLU A 20 2.04 20.65 18.40
CA GLU A 20 2.70 21.83 17.79
C GLU A 20 2.06 23.14 18.26
N VAL A 21 0.73 23.15 18.40
CA VAL A 21 -0.03 24.31 18.92
C VAL A 21 0.29 24.57 20.39
N ASP A 22 0.33 23.53 21.22
CA ASP A 22 0.64 23.66 22.64
C ASP A 22 2.09 24.09 22.86
N ALA A 23 3.04 23.51 22.14
CA ALA A 23 4.43 23.95 22.18
C ALA A 23 4.59 25.44 21.79
N TYR A 24 3.81 25.92 20.81
CA TYR A 24 3.80 27.31 20.44
C TYR A 24 3.23 28.18 21.59
N LYS A 25 2.09 27.78 22.20
CA LYS A 25 1.50 28.52 23.34
C LYS A 25 2.48 28.64 24.51
N GLU A 26 3.26 27.59 24.78
CA GLU A 26 4.29 27.60 25.82
C GLU A 26 5.51 28.45 25.46
N SER A 27 5.83 28.60 24.17
CA SER A 27 7.00 29.33 23.70
C SER A 27 6.84 30.85 23.63
N VAL A 28 5.60 31.37 23.68
CA VAL A 28 5.31 32.80 23.50
C VAL A 28 4.84 33.47 24.80
N SER A 29 5.00 34.80 24.88
CA SER A 29 4.57 35.54 26.03
C SER A 29 3.03 35.57 26.19
N ARG A 30 2.56 35.71 27.45
CA ARG A 30 1.12 35.87 27.75
C ARG A 30 0.48 37.03 26.97
N GLN A 31 1.20 38.16 26.83
CA GLN A 31 0.71 39.31 26.09
C GLN A 31 0.52 38.97 24.58
N HIS A 32 1.40 38.18 24.02
CA HIS A 32 1.26 37.71 22.64
C HIS A 32 0.04 36.81 22.45
N LEU A 33 -0.19 35.86 23.38
CA LEU A 33 -1.39 35.02 23.39
C LEU A 33 -2.69 35.83 23.53
N LEU A 34 -2.70 36.84 24.36
CA LEU A 34 -3.86 37.74 24.48
C LEU A 34 -4.14 38.49 23.17
N GLY A 35 -3.10 38.89 22.43
CA GLY A 35 -3.25 39.49 21.09
C GLY A 35 -3.88 38.52 20.07
N ILE A 36 -3.50 37.21 20.12
CA ILE A 36 -4.12 36.18 19.27
C ILE A 36 -5.59 35.98 19.68
N ALA A 37 -5.88 35.91 20.99
CA ALA A 37 -7.24 35.76 21.51
C ALA A 37 -8.13 36.94 21.13
N GLY A 38 -7.61 38.17 21.16
CA GLY A 38 -8.31 39.36 20.65
C GLY A 38 -8.67 39.24 19.16
N SER A 39 -7.71 38.81 18.33
CA SER A 39 -7.96 38.60 16.91
C SER A 39 -9.00 37.48 16.65
N ALA A 40 -8.98 36.43 17.46
CA ALA A 40 -9.96 35.34 17.40
C ALA A 40 -11.36 35.82 17.82
N SER A 41 -11.45 36.62 18.86
CA SER A 41 -12.72 37.19 19.33
C SER A 41 -13.37 38.09 18.29
N THR A 42 -12.60 38.95 17.63
CA THR A 42 -13.11 39.81 16.55
C THR A 42 -13.62 38.99 15.37
N ALA A 43 -12.94 37.90 15.00
CA ALA A 43 -13.38 37.02 13.91
C ALA A 43 -14.67 36.26 14.22
N LEU A 44 -15.01 36.08 15.49
CA LEU A 44 -16.19 35.35 15.98
C LEU A 44 -17.39 36.24 16.25
N GLU A 45 -17.22 37.55 16.39
CA GLU A 45 -18.32 38.51 16.77
C GLU A 45 -19.49 38.47 15.78
N GLU A 46 -19.26 38.08 14.52
CA GLU A 46 -20.30 37.97 13.49
C GLU A 46 -21.12 36.65 13.54
N GLN A 47 -20.74 35.66 14.37
CA GLN A 47 -21.28 34.30 14.30
C GLN A 47 -21.89 33.74 15.60
N LEU A 48 -22.09 34.50 16.67
CA LEU A 48 -22.28 33.96 18.03
C LEU A 48 -23.71 33.59 18.43
N GLN A 49 -23.91 32.29 18.67
CA GLN A 49 -24.85 31.76 19.68
C GLN A 49 -24.17 31.68 21.05
N LEU A 50 -24.75 32.34 22.05
CA LEU A 50 -24.15 32.65 23.37
C LEU A 50 -23.68 31.44 24.23
N GLY A 51 -24.08 30.20 23.95
CA GLY A 51 -23.78 29.02 24.80
C GLY A 51 -22.49 28.28 24.49
N MET A 52 -21.78 28.58 23.38
CA MET A 52 -20.56 27.86 22.94
C MET A 52 -19.33 28.78 22.77
N ARG A 53 -19.40 29.99 23.30
CA ARG A 53 -18.41 31.05 23.04
C ARG A 53 -16.98 30.64 23.38
N ASP A 54 -16.76 30.04 24.54
CA ASP A 54 -15.41 29.70 25.01
C ASP A 54 -14.77 28.57 24.19
N VAL A 55 -15.56 27.57 23.80
CA VAL A 55 -15.09 26.44 22.94
C VAL A 55 -14.75 26.95 21.55
N LEU A 56 -15.59 27.81 20.96
CA LEU A 56 -15.35 28.39 19.65
C LEU A 56 -14.14 29.34 19.67
N LEU A 57 -13.95 30.11 20.75
CA LEU A 57 -12.80 30.99 20.91
C LEU A 57 -11.50 30.18 20.98
N ALA A 58 -11.47 29.11 21.77
CA ALA A 58 -10.30 28.21 21.85
C ALA A 58 -9.96 27.61 20.51
N ALA A 59 -10.95 27.07 19.79
CA ALA A 59 -10.77 26.51 18.47
C ALA A 59 -10.25 27.54 17.44
N GLU A 60 -10.74 28.77 17.48
CA GLU A 60 -10.28 29.85 16.61
C GLU A 60 -8.86 30.29 16.90
N VAL A 61 -8.47 30.37 18.18
CA VAL A 61 -7.09 30.61 18.60
C VAL A 61 -6.17 29.54 18.04
N ASP A 62 -6.53 28.26 18.17
CA ASP A 62 -5.76 27.14 17.65
C ASP A 62 -5.67 27.18 16.14
N ARG A 63 -6.73 27.58 15.44
CA ARG A 63 -6.76 27.78 13.99
C ARG A 63 -5.79 28.90 13.54
N ILE A 64 -5.74 30.02 14.27
CA ILE A 64 -4.82 31.11 13.97
C ILE A 64 -3.38 30.66 14.19
N ILE A 65 -3.08 29.94 15.28
CA ILE A 65 -1.75 29.41 15.57
C ILE A 65 -1.34 28.41 14.48
N THR A 66 -2.21 27.47 14.12
CA THR A 66 -1.97 26.47 13.04
C THR A 66 -1.58 27.14 11.73
N ARG A 67 -2.26 28.22 11.35
CA ARG A 67 -1.95 29.00 10.15
C ARG A 67 -0.59 29.72 10.26
N ARG A 68 -0.29 30.33 11.40
CA ARG A 68 1.02 31.01 11.64
C ARG A 68 2.20 30.04 11.56
N LEU A 69 2.06 28.85 12.14
CA LEU A 69 3.05 27.80 12.12
C LEU A 69 3.16 27.12 10.73
N LYS A 70 2.24 27.46 9.80
CA LYS A 70 2.14 26.81 8.48
C LYS A 70 2.09 25.28 8.60
N ILE A 71 1.36 24.77 9.61
CA ILE A 71 1.19 23.34 9.81
C ILE A 71 0.61 22.74 8.52
N PRO A 72 1.21 21.69 7.97
CA PRO A 72 0.75 21.10 6.72
C PRO A 72 -0.67 20.53 6.90
N SER A 73 -1.47 20.53 5.84
CA SER A 73 -2.76 19.82 5.82
C SER A 73 -2.56 18.32 6.07
N PHE A 74 -3.61 17.63 6.53
CA PHE A 74 -3.58 16.19 6.76
C PHE A 74 -2.99 15.41 5.57
N ASP A 75 -3.40 15.74 4.34
CA ASP A 75 -2.91 15.04 3.14
C ASP A 75 -1.43 15.26 2.86
N VAL A 76 -0.92 16.46 3.12
CA VAL A 76 0.52 16.76 2.97
C VAL A 76 1.32 16.07 4.07
N TRP A 77 0.85 16.16 5.33
CA TRP A 77 1.48 15.49 6.48
C TRP A 77 1.48 13.98 6.30
N ARG A 78 0.34 13.38 5.91
CA ARG A 78 0.19 11.95 5.64
C ARG A 78 1.19 11.47 4.60
N ARG A 79 1.30 12.17 3.46
CA ARG A 79 2.27 11.83 2.41
C ARG A 79 3.71 11.86 2.91
N ARG A 80 4.08 12.87 3.72
CA ARG A 80 5.41 12.99 4.32
C ARG A 80 5.66 11.88 5.34
N ARG A 81 4.68 11.61 6.20
CA ARG A 81 4.74 10.57 7.23
C ARG A 81 4.94 9.20 6.61
N LEU A 82 4.15 8.85 5.61
CA LEU A 82 4.26 7.56 4.92
C LEU A 82 5.54 7.44 4.09
N LYS A 83 6.00 8.51 3.46
CA LYS A 83 7.28 8.51 2.74
C LYS A 83 8.46 8.24 3.66
N ASN A 84 8.44 8.75 4.87
CA ASN A 84 9.53 8.67 5.86
C ASN A 84 9.35 7.52 6.86
N ALA A 85 8.17 6.89 6.93
CA ALA A 85 7.91 5.81 7.86
C ALA A 85 8.57 4.52 7.38
N SER A 86 9.33 3.87 8.25
CA SER A 86 9.87 2.53 8.01
C SER A 86 8.80 1.43 8.19
N GLU A 87 7.76 1.67 8.99
CA GLU A 87 6.70 0.71 9.28
C GLU A 87 5.91 0.26 8.05
N PRO A 88 5.38 1.17 7.17
CA PRO A 88 4.69 0.75 5.96
C PRO A 88 5.57 -0.02 4.95
N LYS A 89 6.89 0.02 5.11
CA LYS A 89 7.81 -0.78 4.31
C LYS A 89 7.99 -2.21 4.82
N ARG A 90 7.46 -2.52 6.01
CA ARG A 90 7.50 -3.86 6.58
C ARG A 90 6.31 -4.68 6.11
N PRO A 91 6.51 -5.95 5.72
CA PRO A 91 5.43 -6.81 5.25
C PRO A 91 4.33 -7.01 6.29
N GLU A 92 4.68 -7.09 7.59
CA GLU A 92 3.73 -7.31 8.68
C GLU A 92 2.71 -6.18 8.83
N TYR A 93 3.07 -4.96 8.45
CA TYR A 93 2.14 -3.82 8.45
C TYR A 93 0.93 -4.06 7.53
N TRP A 94 1.14 -4.84 6.48
CA TRP A 94 0.12 -5.18 5.48
C TRP A 94 -0.47 -6.58 5.67
N GLY A 95 -0.20 -7.21 6.82
CA GLY A 95 -0.66 -8.55 7.13
C GLY A 95 0.11 -9.67 6.42
N LEU A 96 1.26 -9.35 5.82
CA LEU A 96 2.18 -10.32 5.23
C LEU A 96 3.22 -10.77 6.27
N ARG A 97 3.83 -11.90 6.04
CA ARG A 97 4.91 -12.41 6.90
C ARG A 97 6.26 -11.87 6.44
N ALA A 98 7.17 -11.61 7.37
CA ALA A 98 8.52 -11.12 7.07
C ALA A 98 9.39 -12.12 6.31
N ASP A 99 9.11 -13.42 6.48
CA ASP A 99 9.87 -14.52 5.90
C ASP A 99 9.29 -15.04 4.56
N THR A 100 8.42 -14.26 3.92
CA THR A 100 7.87 -14.65 2.62
C THR A 100 8.86 -14.43 1.47
N PRO A 101 8.82 -15.26 0.40
CA PRO A 101 9.58 -15.01 -0.82
C PRO A 101 9.37 -13.60 -1.39
N LEU A 102 8.15 -13.06 -1.30
CA LEU A 102 7.84 -11.69 -1.69
C LEU A 102 8.68 -10.67 -0.89
N ALA A 103 8.77 -10.82 0.43
CA ALA A 103 9.55 -9.91 1.27
C ALA A 103 11.07 -9.98 0.94
N HIS A 104 11.58 -11.16 0.68
CA HIS A 104 12.97 -11.37 0.27
C HIS A 104 13.26 -10.81 -1.13
N ALA A 105 12.35 -11.01 -2.09
CA ALA A 105 12.50 -10.48 -3.44
C ALA A 105 12.59 -8.95 -3.48
N ILE A 106 11.83 -8.26 -2.61
CA ILE A 106 11.86 -6.80 -2.51
C ILE A 106 13.11 -6.28 -1.79
N GLY A 107 13.57 -6.99 -0.75
CA GLY A 107 14.74 -6.59 0.04
C GLY A 107 16.06 -6.54 -0.75
N GLY A 108 16.12 -7.20 -1.91
CA GLY A 108 17.30 -7.29 -2.77
C GLY A 108 17.31 -6.43 -4.02
N ALA A 109 16.21 -5.77 -4.36
CA ALA A 109 16.08 -5.05 -5.62
C ALA A 109 15.77 -3.57 -5.40
N SER A 110 16.44 -2.69 -6.19
CA SER A 110 16.05 -1.29 -6.36
C SER A 110 14.77 -1.23 -7.19
N MET A 111 13.63 -1.63 -6.61
CA MET A 111 12.39 -1.83 -7.33
C MET A 111 11.60 -0.51 -7.50
N ARG A 112 11.99 0.29 -8.47
CA ARG A 112 11.09 1.27 -9.11
C ARG A 112 10.41 0.66 -10.34
N SER A 113 10.21 -0.63 -10.35
CA SER A 113 9.68 -1.38 -11.50
C SER A 113 8.16 -1.47 -11.48
N SER A 114 7.56 -1.67 -12.64
CA SER A 114 6.16 -2.04 -12.78
C SER A 114 5.96 -3.47 -12.28
N VAL A 115 4.95 -3.66 -11.45
CA VAL A 115 4.62 -4.97 -10.86
C VAL A 115 3.15 -5.25 -11.07
N VAL A 116 2.82 -6.47 -11.46
CA VAL A 116 1.43 -6.94 -11.48
C VAL A 116 1.16 -7.85 -10.29
N VAL A 117 -0.02 -7.70 -9.69
CA VAL A 117 -0.51 -8.56 -8.60
C VAL A 117 -1.91 -9.04 -8.94
N SER A 118 -2.15 -10.36 -8.88
CA SER A 118 -3.45 -10.96 -9.18
C SER A 118 -3.76 -12.15 -8.27
N GLY A 119 -5.00 -12.27 -7.81
CA GLY A 119 -5.48 -13.35 -6.95
C GLY A 119 -5.89 -12.90 -5.55
N ALA A 120 -6.38 -13.83 -4.74
CA ALA A 120 -7.10 -13.56 -3.49
C ALA A 120 -6.34 -12.77 -2.39
N ARG A 121 -5.03 -12.60 -2.48
CA ARG A 121 -4.21 -11.81 -1.53
C ARG A 121 -3.74 -10.47 -2.07
N VAL A 122 -4.32 -10.03 -3.16
CA VAL A 122 -3.94 -8.81 -3.88
C VAL A 122 -3.74 -7.59 -3.00
N GLN A 123 -4.63 -7.35 -2.04
CA GLN A 123 -4.59 -6.12 -1.26
C GLN A 123 -3.29 -5.97 -0.45
N GLY A 124 -2.89 -6.97 0.32
CA GLY A 124 -1.69 -6.92 1.16
C GLY A 124 -0.42 -6.79 0.33
N SER A 125 -0.26 -7.65 -0.69
CA SER A 125 0.90 -7.67 -1.58
C SER A 125 1.00 -6.37 -2.40
N ALA A 126 -0.12 -5.87 -2.94
CA ALA A 126 -0.15 -4.63 -3.71
C ALA A 126 0.27 -3.41 -2.88
N LEU A 127 -0.26 -3.28 -1.65
CA LEU A 127 0.07 -2.15 -0.77
C LEU A 127 1.52 -2.22 -0.26
N TYR A 128 2.01 -3.42 0.06
CA TYR A 128 3.39 -3.63 0.46
C TYR A 128 4.37 -3.22 -0.65
N LEU A 129 4.13 -3.68 -1.87
CA LEU A 129 4.93 -3.33 -3.05
C LEU A 129 4.92 -1.83 -3.33
N ALA A 130 3.74 -1.21 -3.29
CA ALA A 130 3.59 0.23 -3.50
C ALA A 130 4.29 1.06 -2.41
N ALA A 131 4.23 0.63 -1.13
CA ALA A 131 4.93 1.27 -0.02
C ALA A 131 6.46 1.19 -0.17
N ASN A 132 6.96 0.13 -0.81
CA ASN A 132 8.37 -0.05 -1.14
C ASN A 132 8.80 0.62 -2.45
N GLY A 133 7.91 1.31 -3.15
CA GLY A 133 8.26 2.18 -4.26
C GLY A 133 7.86 1.67 -5.64
N CYS A 134 7.28 0.47 -5.74
CA CYS A 134 6.82 -0.10 -6.99
C CYS A 134 5.60 0.64 -7.57
N GLN A 135 5.45 0.60 -8.88
CA GLN A 135 4.21 0.91 -9.59
C GLN A 135 3.41 -0.39 -9.74
N VAL A 136 2.29 -0.49 -9.08
CA VAL A 136 1.54 -1.74 -8.96
C VAL A 136 0.27 -1.69 -9.79
N THR A 137 0.05 -2.70 -10.62
CA THR A 137 -1.22 -2.99 -11.26
C THR A 137 -1.85 -4.18 -10.54
N ALA A 138 -2.95 -3.94 -9.83
CA ALA A 138 -3.75 -4.97 -9.18
C ALA A 138 -4.85 -5.42 -10.14
N ILE A 139 -4.90 -6.71 -10.46
CA ILE A 139 -5.84 -7.30 -11.42
C ILE A 139 -6.71 -8.31 -10.70
N GLU A 140 -8.01 -8.10 -10.72
CA GLU A 140 -9.02 -8.98 -10.15
C GLU A 140 -10.29 -8.94 -10.99
N PRO A 141 -10.97 -10.07 -11.21
CA PRO A 141 -12.22 -10.08 -11.96
C PRO A 141 -13.34 -9.34 -11.22
N GLU A 142 -13.37 -9.40 -9.88
CA GLU A 142 -14.41 -8.75 -9.08
C GLU A 142 -14.11 -7.26 -8.84
N ALA A 143 -14.96 -6.39 -9.37
CA ALA A 143 -14.83 -4.94 -9.21
C ALA A 143 -14.78 -4.48 -7.74
N ASP A 144 -15.50 -5.16 -6.85
CA ASP A 144 -15.51 -4.86 -5.41
C ASP A 144 -14.15 -5.15 -4.74
N VAL A 145 -13.43 -6.17 -5.20
CA VAL A 145 -12.06 -6.47 -4.72
C VAL A 145 -11.13 -5.34 -5.14
N VAL A 146 -11.18 -4.96 -6.42
CA VAL A 146 -10.40 -3.84 -6.95
C VAL A 146 -10.69 -2.55 -6.18
N GLN A 147 -11.96 -2.23 -5.93
CA GLN A 147 -12.35 -1.04 -5.20
C GLN A 147 -11.80 -1.04 -3.76
N ARG A 148 -11.80 -2.17 -3.08
CA ARG A 148 -11.19 -2.30 -1.74
C ARG A 148 -9.70 -2.00 -1.77
N VAL A 149 -8.97 -2.53 -2.76
CA VAL A 149 -7.53 -2.25 -2.93
C VAL A 149 -7.28 -0.76 -3.16
N LEU A 150 -8.05 -0.11 -4.04
CA LEU A 150 -7.91 1.31 -4.34
C LEU A 150 -8.26 2.20 -3.14
N THR A 151 -9.30 1.84 -2.39
CA THR A 151 -9.67 2.55 -1.15
C THR A 151 -8.56 2.45 -0.12
N ALA A 152 -8.05 1.25 0.14
CA ALA A 152 -6.95 1.05 1.08
C ALA A 152 -5.65 1.76 0.61
N ALA A 153 -5.37 1.79 -0.70
CA ALA A 153 -4.24 2.54 -1.26
C ALA A 153 -4.42 4.05 -1.05
N ALA A 154 -5.64 4.59 -1.21
CA ALA A 154 -5.94 5.99 -0.96
C ALA A 154 -5.77 6.35 0.53
N GLU A 155 -6.29 5.53 1.44
CA GLU A 155 -6.14 5.69 2.88
C GLU A 155 -4.66 5.66 3.32
N ALA A 156 -3.87 4.80 2.70
CA ALA A 156 -2.43 4.71 2.93
C ALA A 156 -1.60 5.80 2.21
N GLY A 157 -2.22 6.65 1.38
CA GLY A 157 -1.51 7.66 0.58
C GLY A 157 -0.69 7.09 -0.57
N LEU A 158 -1.05 5.91 -1.05
CA LEU A 158 -0.39 5.16 -2.12
C LEU A 158 -1.15 5.21 -3.46
N GLN A 159 -2.24 6.00 -3.57
CA GLN A 159 -3.11 6.08 -4.75
C GLN A 159 -2.37 6.44 -6.05
N GLY A 160 -1.22 7.11 -5.98
CA GLY A 160 -0.39 7.41 -7.14
C GLY A 160 0.52 6.26 -7.59
N ARG A 161 0.49 5.12 -6.89
CA ARG A 161 1.34 3.95 -7.15
C ARG A 161 0.56 2.67 -7.37
N VAL A 162 -0.73 2.66 -7.11
CA VAL A 162 -1.60 1.50 -7.28
C VAL A 162 -2.66 1.82 -8.31
N ARG A 163 -2.70 1.04 -9.37
CA ARG A 163 -3.77 1.02 -10.38
C ARG A 163 -4.55 -0.28 -10.21
N GLY A 164 -5.85 -0.23 -10.17
CA GLY A 164 -6.73 -1.39 -10.11
C GLY A 164 -7.44 -1.62 -11.42
N LEU A 165 -7.54 -2.86 -11.85
CA LEU A 165 -8.26 -3.27 -13.07
C LEU A 165 -9.22 -4.41 -12.73
N ALA A 166 -10.51 -4.20 -13.00
CA ALA A 166 -11.55 -5.22 -12.87
C ALA A 166 -11.58 -6.05 -14.16
N THR A 167 -10.70 -7.02 -14.27
CA THR A 167 -10.56 -7.91 -15.42
C THR A 167 -9.86 -9.20 -15.01
N GLU A 168 -9.98 -10.24 -15.82
CA GLU A 168 -9.21 -11.46 -15.66
C GLU A 168 -7.76 -11.26 -16.11
N LEU A 169 -6.83 -11.99 -15.51
CA LEU A 169 -5.41 -11.94 -15.88
C LEU A 169 -5.18 -12.35 -17.35
N SER A 170 -5.99 -13.26 -17.86
CA SER A 170 -5.96 -13.74 -19.26
C SER A 170 -6.36 -12.68 -20.29
N ALA A 171 -7.18 -11.71 -19.90
CA ALA A 171 -7.61 -10.62 -20.77
C ALA A 171 -6.72 -9.37 -20.68
N TRP A 172 -5.76 -9.36 -19.75
CA TRP A 172 -4.89 -8.22 -19.54
C TRP A 172 -3.58 -8.34 -20.32
N HIS A 173 -3.09 -7.20 -20.81
CA HIS A 173 -1.80 -7.11 -21.52
C HIS A 173 -0.91 -6.04 -20.85
N PRO A 174 0.36 -6.36 -20.57
CA PRO A 174 1.32 -5.40 -20.02
C PRO A 174 1.56 -4.21 -20.96
N GLU A 175 1.53 -2.99 -20.40
CA GLU A 175 1.82 -1.76 -21.15
C GLU A 175 3.34 -1.48 -21.24
N GLY A 176 4.18 -2.26 -20.57
CA GLY A 176 5.64 -2.10 -20.55
C GLY A 176 6.32 -3.22 -19.78
N PRO A 177 7.65 -3.14 -19.60
CA PRO A 177 8.40 -4.20 -18.96
C PRO A 177 8.01 -4.34 -17.48
N LEU A 178 7.81 -5.59 -17.06
CA LEU A 178 7.50 -5.96 -15.68
C LEU A 178 8.79 -6.27 -14.91
N GLY A 179 8.92 -5.75 -13.70
CA GLY A 179 9.97 -6.18 -12.79
C GLY A 179 9.56 -7.35 -11.92
N ALA A 180 8.24 -7.50 -11.67
CA ALA A 180 7.73 -8.67 -10.96
C ALA A 180 6.27 -8.98 -11.32
N VAL A 181 5.93 -10.25 -11.18
CA VAL A 181 4.57 -10.80 -11.27
C VAL A 181 4.30 -11.57 -9.99
N ILE A 182 3.25 -11.20 -9.26
CA ILE A 182 2.83 -11.88 -8.05
C ILE A 182 1.39 -12.36 -8.24
N CYS A 183 1.21 -13.67 -8.24
CA CYS A 183 -0.09 -14.30 -8.40
C CYS A 183 -0.37 -15.28 -7.28
N THR A 184 -1.64 -15.65 -7.13
CA THR A 184 -2.04 -16.88 -6.43
C THR A 184 -2.67 -17.84 -7.42
N PRO A 185 -2.88 -19.14 -7.10
CA PRO A 185 -3.59 -20.05 -7.99
C PRO A 185 -4.96 -19.54 -8.45
N ALA A 186 -5.63 -18.72 -7.63
CA ALA A 186 -6.92 -18.12 -7.99
C ALA A 186 -6.87 -17.28 -9.27
N ALA A 187 -5.72 -16.67 -9.60
CA ALA A 187 -5.54 -15.91 -10.84
C ALA A 187 -5.61 -16.77 -12.11
N PHE A 188 -5.46 -18.08 -11.97
CA PHE A 188 -5.51 -19.07 -13.06
C PHE A 188 -6.76 -19.93 -13.00
N ALA A 189 -7.67 -19.68 -12.04
CA ALA A 189 -8.89 -20.45 -11.88
C ALA A 189 -9.80 -20.33 -13.13
N GLY A 190 -10.37 -21.44 -13.56
CA GLY A 190 -11.26 -21.49 -14.74
C GLY A 190 -10.55 -21.48 -16.10
N LEU A 191 -9.22 -21.24 -16.16
CA LEU A 191 -8.45 -21.29 -17.38
C LEU A 191 -8.12 -22.74 -17.76
N SER A 192 -8.23 -23.09 -19.03
CA SER A 192 -7.69 -24.34 -19.58
C SER A 192 -6.16 -24.33 -19.55
N ALA A 193 -5.52 -25.49 -19.69
CA ALA A 193 -4.06 -25.60 -19.71
C ALA A 193 -3.42 -24.74 -20.83
N ILE A 194 -4.06 -24.67 -22.00
CA ILE A 194 -3.59 -23.85 -23.12
C ILE A 194 -3.67 -22.35 -22.80
N GLU A 195 -4.75 -21.91 -22.17
CA GLU A 195 -4.91 -20.51 -21.75
C GLU A 195 -3.91 -20.12 -20.67
N ARG A 196 -3.66 -20.99 -19.68
CA ARG A 196 -2.63 -20.76 -18.66
C ARG A 196 -1.24 -20.64 -19.26
N GLU A 197 -0.89 -21.54 -20.21
CA GLU A 197 0.37 -21.47 -20.94
C GLU A 197 0.51 -20.14 -21.67
N ALA A 198 -0.53 -19.69 -22.38
CA ALA A 198 -0.52 -18.42 -23.10
C ALA A 198 -0.34 -17.21 -22.15
N VAL A 199 -1.03 -17.20 -21.01
CA VAL A 199 -0.90 -16.15 -19.98
C VAL A 199 0.52 -16.14 -19.40
N ILE A 200 1.05 -17.29 -19.03
CA ILE A 200 2.41 -17.39 -18.47
C ILE A 200 3.43 -16.93 -19.51
N ALA A 201 3.34 -17.36 -20.76
CA ALA A 201 4.24 -16.96 -21.84
C ALA A 201 4.19 -15.44 -22.08
N LEU A 202 2.98 -14.83 -22.06
CA LEU A 202 2.81 -13.39 -22.17
C LEU A 202 3.53 -12.66 -21.02
N LEU A 203 3.31 -13.08 -19.78
CA LEU A 203 3.94 -12.49 -18.60
C LEU A 203 5.47 -12.63 -18.63
N GLN A 204 5.98 -13.81 -19.02
CA GLN A 204 7.42 -14.06 -19.17
C GLN A 204 8.05 -13.16 -20.25
N SER A 205 7.38 -13.01 -21.41
CA SER A 205 7.87 -12.14 -22.48
C SER A 205 7.95 -10.67 -22.08
N ALA A 206 6.98 -10.22 -21.30
CA ALA A 206 6.92 -8.85 -20.79
C ALA A 206 7.84 -8.59 -19.59
N THR A 207 8.40 -9.61 -18.96
CA THR A 207 9.25 -9.45 -17.79
C THR A 207 10.67 -9.09 -18.21
N ALA A 208 11.20 -8.03 -17.59
CA ALA A 208 12.58 -7.58 -17.77
C ALA A 208 13.59 -8.62 -17.25
N ASP A 209 14.82 -8.57 -17.76
CA ASP A 209 15.91 -9.39 -17.25
C ASP A 209 16.15 -9.16 -15.76
N GLY A 210 16.37 -10.25 -15.03
CA GLY A 210 16.43 -10.24 -13.57
C GLY A 210 15.09 -10.08 -12.86
N GLY A 211 13.98 -9.89 -13.60
CA GLY A 211 12.63 -9.83 -13.06
C GLY A 211 12.17 -11.15 -12.46
N VAL A 212 11.18 -11.10 -11.59
CA VAL A 212 10.76 -12.27 -10.79
C VAL A 212 9.27 -12.55 -10.93
N HIS A 213 8.91 -13.84 -10.93
CA HIS A 213 7.56 -14.31 -10.82
C HIS A 213 7.38 -15.09 -9.51
N LEU A 214 6.27 -14.81 -8.82
CA LEU A 214 5.84 -15.57 -7.64
C LEU A 214 4.42 -16.07 -7.86
N VAL A 215 4.21 -17.36 -7.57
CA VAL A 215 2.87 -17.92 -7.40
C VAL A 215 2.77 -18.39 -5.96
N GLU A 216 2.05 -17.61 -5.13
CA GLU A 216 1.93 -17.81 -3.69
C GLU A 216 0.81 -18.81 -3.36
N THR A 217 0.98 -19.55 -2.28
CA THR A 217 -0.07 -20.40 -1.70
C THR A 217 -0.54 -21.54 -2.63
N ILE A 218 0.38 -22.21 -3.30
CA ILE A 218 0.08 -23.42 -4.05
C ILE A 218 -0.14 -24.56 -3.06
N VAL A 219 -1.29 -25.22 -3.17
CA VAL A 219 -1.64 -26.39 -2.35
C VAL A 219 -1.63 -27.61 -3.27
N ALA A 220 -1.12 -28.73 -2.77
CA ALA A 220 -1.12 -29.99 -3.51
C ALA A 220 -2.55 -30.39 -3.95
N GLY A 221 -2.71 -30.76 -5.22
CA GLY A 221 -4.01 -31.09 -5.79
C GLY A 221 -4.86 -29.89 -6.21
N SER A 222 -4.28 -28.68 -6.28
CA SER A 222 -4.97 -27.52 -6.85
C SER A 222 -5.26 -27.73 -8.33
N GLU A 223 -6.53 -27.59 -8.73
CA GLU A 223 -6.93 -27.67 -10.15
C GLU A 223 -6.53 -26.42 -10.95
N ALA A 224 -6.21 -25.32 -10.28
CA ALA A 224 -5.93 -24.05 -10.92
C ALA A 224 -4.54 -24.02 -11.59
N ILE A 225 -3.51 -24.50 -10.90
CA ILE A 225 -2.14 -24.66 -11.44
C ILE A 225 -1.34 -25.62 -10.55
N SER A 226 -0.53 -26.50 -11.16
CA SER A 226 0.28 -27.48 -10.42
C SER A 226 1.77 -27.13 -10.38
N GLU A 227 2.51 -27.77 -9.46
CA GLU A 227 3.98 -27.61 -9.35
C GLU A 227 4.68 -28.09 -10.63
N GLU A 228 4.20 -29.21 -11.20
CA GLU A 228 4.73 -29.79 -12.45
C GLU A 228 4.53 -28.83 -13.62
N GLU A 229 3.33 -28.26 -13.73
CA GLU A 229 2.99 -27.29 -14.77
C GLU A 229 3.90 -26.06 -14.69
N LEU A 230 4.06 -25.47 -13.49
CA LEU A 230 4.97 -24.33 -13.29
C LEU A 230 6.41 -24.70 -13.63
N THR A 231 6.89 -25.86 -13.18
CA THR A 231 8.27 -26.30 -13.49
C THR A 231 8.50 -26.42 -15.00
N ALA A 232 7.54 -26.97 -15.73
CA ALA A 232 7.63 -27.11 -17.17
C ALA A 232 7.63 -25.75 -17.89
N GLN A 233 6.72 -24.85 -17.51
CA GLN A 233 6.57 -23.52 -18.13
C GLN A 233 7.78 -22.60 -17.89
N TYR A 234 8.49 -22.77 -16.78
CA TYR A 234 9.63 -21.92 -16.39
C TYR A 234 10.99 -22.64 -16.55
N ALA A 235 11.08 -23.66 -17.42
CA ALA A 235 12.29 -24.48 -17.59
C ALA A 235 13.58 -23.67 -17.90
N ASN A 236 13.46 -22.47 -18.48
CA ASN A 236 14.58 -21.59 -18.83
C ASN A 236 14.84 -20.50 -17.79
N TRP A 237 14.17 -20.54 -16.64
CA TRP A 237 14.33 -19.59 -15.55
C TRP A 237 14.97 -20.26 -14.34
N GLU A 238 15.56 -19.47 -13.45
CA GLU A 238 16.00 -19.95 -12.14
C GLU A 238 14.78 -20.13 -11.23
N CYS A 239 14.41 -21.39 -10.94
CA CYS A 239 13.17 -21.73 -10.25
C CYS A 239 13.41 -22.40 -8.91
N SER A 240 12.53 -22.15 -7.95
CA SER A 240 12.49 -22.83 -6.65
C SER A 240 11.08 -22.83 -6.05
N PHE A 241 10.83 -23.80 -5.16
CA PHE A 241 9.64 -23.85 -4.32
C PHE A 241 10.03 -23.58 -2.87
N VAL A 242 9.40 -22.62 -2.26
CA VAL A 242 9.60 -22.27 -0.84
C VAL A 242 8.40 -22.76 -0.05
N GLN A 243 8.67 -23.59 0.97
CA GLN A 243 7.63 -24.12 1.84
C GLN A 243 7.03 -23.00 2.70
N GLU A 244 5.70 -22.90 2.70
CA GLU A 244 4.95 -22.05 3.63
C GLU A 244 4.45 -22.86 4.84
N PRO A 245 3.99 -22.20 5.92
CA PRO A 245 3.33 -22.89 7.02
C PRO A 245 2.09 -23.65 6.55
N GLY A 246 1.99 -24.90 6.99
CA GLY A 246 0.95 -25.81 6.50
C GLY A 246 1.44 -26.59 5.27
N ALA A 247 0.52 -26.90 4.36
CA ALA A 247 0.79 -27.68 3.16
C ALA A 247 1.02 -26.81 1.91
N ALA A 248 1.02 -25.49 2.06
CA ALA A 248 1.17 -24.57 0.94
C ALA A 248 2.64 -24.32 0.59
N LYS A 249 2.90 -24.01 -0.67
CA LYS A 249 4.21 -23.60 -1.18
C LYS A 249 4.08 -22.32 -2.00
N THR A 250 5.15 -21.53 -2.05
CA THR A 250 5.29 -20.44 -3.02
C THR A 250 6.31 -20.85 -4.07
N PHE A 251 5.89 -20.80 -5.33
CA PHE A 251 6.78 -20.89 -6.47
C PHE A 251 7.47 -19.54 -6.67
N PHE A 252 8.77 -19.58 -6.85
CA PHE A 252 9.62 -18.45 -7.20
C PHE A 252 10.37 -18.76 -8.50
N ALA A 253 10.34 -17.83 -9.45
CA ALA A 253 11.13 -17.92 -10.65
C ALA A 253 11.81 -16.59 -10.96
N ARG A 254 13.07 -16.60 -11.40
CA ARG A 254 13.83 -15.43 -11.82
C ARG A 254 14.29 -15.57 -13.24
N LYS A 255 14.08 -14.53 -14.04
CA LYS A 255 14.57 -14.45 -15.42
C LYS A 255 16.08 -14.21 -15.41
N GLY A 256 16.83 -15.00 -16.19
CA GLY A 256 18.26 -14.79 -16.38
C GLY A 256 18.55 -13.40 -16.95
N MET A 257 19.75 -12.91 -16.71
CA MET A 257 20.27 -11.73 -17.42
C MET A 257 20.87 -12.20 -18.74
N THR A 258 20.35 -11.69 -19.82
CA THR A 258 20.85 -11.94 -21.19
C THR A 258 21.92 -10.96 -21.55
#